data_80de1ee5767e91ba9a22687392fc6405
#
_entry.id   80de1ee5767e91ba9a22687392fc6405
#
_cell.length_a   1.000
_cell.length_b   1.000
_cell.length_c   1.000
_cell.angle_alpha   90.00
_cell.angle_beta   90.00
_cell.angle_gamma   90.00
#
_symmetry.space_group_name_H-M   'P 1'
#
loop_
_entity.id
_entity.type
_entity.pdbx_description
1 polymer ?
#
loop_
_entity_poly.entity_id
_entity_poly.type
_entity_poly.pdbx_seq_one_letter_code
_entity_poly.pdbx_strand_id
1 'polypeptide(L)'
;MVGSVAVARAMDRDLQRQAGLALAEHHLLAIINEAGEQGIRPTDLALGSTLTKSGLTRAVDRLEALGLIASRVCPTDGRGQLLALTAKGRQKLRRAAPEFFRSVAQHFADHLTERETETLASAFERIAAADRR
;
A
#
# COMPACT_ATOMS: atom_id res chain seq x y z
N MET A 1 11.92 7.21 16.80
CA MET A 1 11.90 7.63 15.38
C MET A 1 12.86 6.84 14.50
N VAL A 2 14.08 6.53 14.92
CA VAL A 2 15.08 5.78 14.11
C VAL A 2 14.65 4.34 13.81
N GLY A 3 14.00 3.65 14.74
CA GLY A 3 13.58 2.26 14.58
C GLY A 3 12.53 2.03 13.48
N SER A 4 11.52 2.88 13.39
CA SER A 4 10.48 2.76 12.36
C SER A 4 11.01 2.97 10.94
N VAL A 5 11.95 3.89 10.77
CA VAL A 5 12.63 4.11 9.48
C VAL A 5 13.50 2.91 9.10
N ALA A 6 14.19 2.31 10.05
CA ALA A 6 15.02 1.13 9.82
C ALA A 6 14.17 -0.07 9.37
N VAL A 7 13.04 -0.31 10.04
CA VAL A 7 12.06 -1.37 9.68
C VAL A 7 11.54 -1.14 8.26
N ALA A 8 11.03 0.07 7.96
CA ALA A 8 10.50 0.38 6.64
C ALA A 8 11.53 0.19 5.51
N ARG A 9 12.78 0.59 5.74
CA ARG A 9 13.88 0.37 4.78
C ARG A 9 14.23 -1.11 4.58
N ALA A 10 14.17 -1.90 5.64
CA ALA A 10 14.44 -3.34 5.55
C ALA A 10 13.33 -4.03 4.75
N MET A 11 12.07 -3.73 5.05
CA MET A 11 10.92 -4.24 4.31
C MET A 11 10.94 -3.82 2.83
N ASP A 12 11.31 -2.58 2.54
CA ASP A 12 11.44 -2.09 1.16
C ASP A 12 12.48 -2.89 0.37
N ARG A 13 13.67 -3.13 0.96
CA ARG A 13 14.71 -3.96 0.33
C ARG A 13 14.24 -5.39 0.06
N ASP A 14 13.51 -5.99 1.00
CA ASP A 14 13.02 -7.37 0.84
C ASP A 14 11.98 -7.46 -0.26
N LEU A 15 10.99 -6.58 -0.26
CA LEU A 15 9.96 -6.52 -1.30
C LEU A 15 10.53 -6.25 -2.68
N GLN A 16 11.51 -5.35 -2.80
CA GLN A 16 12.17 -5.09 -4.07
C GLN A 16 12.90 -6.34 -4.59
N ARG A 17 13.61 -7.07 -3.73
CA ARG A 17 14.35 -8.28 -4.11
C ARG A 17 13.43 -9.46 -4.43
N GLN A 18 12.40 -9.68 -3.62
CA GLN A 18 11.57 -10.88 -3.69
C GLN A 18 10.34 -10.71 -4.59
N ALA A 19 9.79 -9.52 -4.64
CA ALA A 19 8.55 -9.23 -5.37
C ALA A 19 8.73 -8.20 -6.50
N GLY A 20 9.88 -7.53 -6.59
CA GLY A 20 10.11 -6.47 -7.59
C GLY A 20 9.19 -5.27 -7.42
N LEU A 21 8.78 -4.99 -6.17
CA LEU A 21 7.95 -3.84 -5.79
C LEU A 21 8.63 -3.06 -4.67
N ALA A 22 8.60 -1.74 -4.75
CA ALA A 22 8.89 -0.91 -3.60
C ALA A 22 7.79 -1.07 -2.54
N LEU A 23 8.11 -0.90 -1.25
CA LEU A 23 7.13 -0.96 -0.17
C LEU A 23 5.96 0.01 -0.40
N ALA A 24 6.26 1.23 -0.85
CA ALA A 24 5.25 2.22 -1.19
C ALA A 24 4.35 1.78 -2.36
N GLU A 25 4.91 1.14 -3.38
CA GLU A 25 4.14 0.60 -4.51
C GLU A 25 3.21 -0.55 -4.07
N HIS A 26 3.70 -1.46 -3.22
CA HIS A 26 2.89 -2.50 -2.61
C HIS A 26 1.71 -1.90 -1.83
N HIS A 27 1.97 -0.86 -1.03
CA HIS A 27 0.93 -0.17 -0.28
C HIS A 27 -0.12 0.48 -1.18
N LEU A 28 0.30 1.15 -2.27
CA LEU A 28 -0.64 1.72 -3.26
C LEU A 28 -1.51 0.64 -3.90
N LEU A 29 -0.92 -0.50 -4.30
CA LEU A 29 -1.69 -1.62 -4.86
C LEU A 29 -2.71 -2.17 -3.85
N ALA A 30 -2.36 -2.24 -2.57
CA ALA A 30 -3.27 -2.67 -1.51
C ALA A 30 -4.46 -1.71 -1.36
N ILE A 31 -4.22 -0.39 -1.30
CA ILE A 31 -5.28 0.63 -1.23
C ILE A 31 -6.22 0.54 -2.45
N ILE A 32 -5.64 0.44 -3.66
CA ILE A 32 -6.43 0.33 -4.89
C ILE A 32 -7.25 -0.97 -4.90
N ASN A 33 -6.70 -2.07 -4.36
CA ASN A 33 -7.41 -3.33 -4.25
C ASN A 33 -8.62 -3.25 -3.31
N GLU A 34 -8.51 -2.52 -2.20
CA GLU A 34 -9.61 -2.30 -1.25
C GLU A 34 -10.77 -1.51 -1.87
N ALA A 35 -10.47 -0.60 -2.81
CA ALA A 35 -11.49 0.12 -3.56
C ALA A 35 -12.27 -0.77 -4.55
N GLY A 36 -11.77 -1.98 -4.82
CA GLY A 36 -12.43 -2.95 -5.69
C GLY A 36 -12.49 -2.54 -7.16
N GLU A 37 -13.47 -3.09 -7.87
CA GLU A 37 -13.64 -2.84 -9.31
C GLU A 37 -14.09 -1.41 -9.63
N GLN A 38 -14.66 -0.71 -8.68
CA GLN A 38 -15.06 0.69 -8.86
C GLN A 38 -13.85 1.59 -9.09
N GLY A 39 -12.72 1.24 -8.48
CA GLY A 39 -11.50 2.03 -8.52
C GLY A 39 -11.52 3.18 -7.52
N ILE A 40 -10.42 3.90 -7.46
CA ILE A 40 -10.19 5.00 -6.51
C ILE A 40 -9.77 6.26 -7.28
N ARG A 41 -10.20 7.41 -6.80
CA ARG A 41 -9.72 8.70 -7.34
C ARG A 41 -8.26 8.92 -6.93
N PRO A 42 -7.43 9.54 -7.80
CA PRO A 42 -6.04 9.88 -7.42
C PRO A 42 -5.94 10.74 -6.15
N THR A 43 -6.92 11.61 -5.91
CA THR A 43 -7.00 12.43 -4.69
C THR A 43 -7.22 11.60 -3.43
N ASP A 44 -8.07 10.58 -3.50
CA ASP A 44 -8.37 9.69 -2.38
C ASP A 44 -7.18 8.72 -2.13
N LEU A 45 -6.54 8.26 -3.21
CA LEU A 45 -5.31 7.48 -3.12
C LEU A 45 -4.19 8.29 -2.43
N ALA A 46 -4.11 9.60 -2.72
CA ALA A 46 -3.14 10.49 -2.07
C ALA A 46 -3.37 10.60 -0.56
N LEU A 47 -4.62 10.64 -0.11
CA LEU A 47 -4.96 10.68 1.33
C LEU A 47 -4.54 9.40 2.07
N GLY A 48 -4.63 8.24 1.43
CA GLY A 48 -4.18 6.97 2.00
C GLY A 48 -2.68 6.70 1.86
N SER A 49 -1.95 7.56 1.14
CA SER A 49 -0.54 7.36 0.82
C SER A 49 0.37 8.20 1.71
N THR A 50 1.54 7.67 2.04
CA THR A 50 2.62 8.41 2.72
C THR A 50 3.58 9.12 1.75
N LEU A 51 3.34 9.01 0.44
CA LEU A 51 4.16 9.63 -0.58
C LEU A 51 3.86 11.12 -0.74
N THR A 52 4.88 11.87 -1.14
CA THR A 52 4.67 13.24 -1.62
C THR A 52 3.88 13.23 -2.94
N LYS A 53 3.28 14.35 -3.31
CA LYS A 53 2.51 14.46 -4.56
C LYS A 53 3.32 14.01 -5.78
N SER A 54 4.57 14.45 -5.90
CA SER A 54 5.46 14.04 -7.00
C SER A 54 5.87 12.57 -6.93
N GLY A 55 6.09 12.05 -5.71
CA GLY A 55 6.38 10.64 -5.47
C GLY A 55 5.20 9.74 -5.85
N LEU A 56 3.98 10.15 -5.50
CA LEU A 56 2.76 9.43 -5.87
C LEU A 56 2.58 9.39 -7.39
N THR A 57 2.71 10.53 -8.08
CA THR A 57 2.60 10.59 -9.54
C THR A 57 3.59 9.63 -10.21
N ARG A 58 4.87 9.65 -9.81
CA ARG A 58 5.88 8.74 -10.37
C ARG A 58 5.57 7.26 -10.08
N ALA A 59 5.06 6.95 -8.89
CA ALA A 59 4.69 5.59 -8.54
C ALA A 59 3.49 5.11 -9.36
N VAL A 60 2.47 5.95 -9.55
CA VAL A 60 1.30 5.65 -10.39
C VAL A 60 1.74 5.42 -11.83
N ASP A 61 2.53 6.33 -12.43
CA ASP A 61 3.03 6.21 -13.80
C ASP A 61 3.81 4.90 -13.99
N ARG A 62 4.65 4.54 -13.02
CA ARG A 62 5.40 3.28 -13.05
C ARG A 62 4.48 2.05 -12.98
N LEU A 63 3.50 2.06 -12.08
CA LEU A 63 2.55 0.95 -11.94
C LEU A 63 1.67 0.78 -13.18
N GLU A 64 1.27 1.88 -13.83
CA GLU A 64 0.59 1.86 -15.14
C GLU A 64 1.49 1.33 -16.25
N ALA A 65 2.73 1.78 -16.34
CA ALA A 65 3.71 1.29 -17.33
C ALA A 65 3.98 -0.21 -17.18
N LEU A 66 3.95 -0.74 -15.94
CA LEU A 66 4.04 -2.18 -15.65
C LEU A 66 2.74 -2.94 -15.95
N GLY A 67 1.65 -2.25 -16.24
CA GLY A 67 0.34 -2.83 -16.48
C GLY A 67 -0.33 -3.39 -15.22
N LEU A 68 0.05 -2.91 -14.03
CA LEU A 68 -0.49 -3.39 -12.75
C LEU A 68 -1.77 -2.63 -12.35
N ILE A 69 -1.87 -1.38 -12.76
CA ILE A 69 -3.07 -0.55 -12.61
C ILE A 69 -3.45 0.05 -13.97
N ALA A 70 -4.68 0.47 -14.09
CA ALA A 70 -5.19 1.19 -15.26
C ALA A 70 -6.07 2.35 -14.83
N SER A 71 -5.92 3.47 -15.53
CA SER A 71 -6.81 4.60 -15.42
C SER A 71 -8.04 4.40 -16.29
N ARG A 72 -9.19 4.79 -15.79
CA ARG A 72 -10.44 4.87 -16.55
C ARG A 72 -11.21 6.14 -16.21
N VAL A 73 -12.06 6.57 -17.13
CA VAL A 73 -12.94 7.72 -16.92
C VAL A 73 -14.00 7.37 -15.87
N CYS A 74 -14.27 8.29 -14.95
CA CYS A 74 -15.32 8.11 -13.96
C CYS A 74 -16.69 8.10 -14.64
N PRO A 75 -17.55 7.08 -14.42
CA PRO A 75 -18.84 6.98 -15.07
C PRO A 75 -19.82 8.10 -14.70
N THR A 76 -19.65 8.75 -13.53
CA THR A 76 -20.61 9.70 -12.97
C THR A 76 -20.32 11.15 -13.36
N ASP A 77 -19.06 11.55 -13.58
CA ASP A 77 -18.73 12.95 -13.88
C ASP A 77 -17.94 13.17 -15.19
N GLY A 78 -17.59 12.10 -15.90
CA GLY A 78 -16.96 12.15 -17.22
C GLY A 78 -15.59 12.86 -17.30
N ARG A 79 -15.17 13.56 -16.26
CA ARG A 79 -13.92 14.33 -16.16
C ARG A 79 -12.94 13.76 -15.16
N GLY A 80 -13.42 12.96 -14.20
CA GLY A 80 -12.62 12.33 -13.19
C GLY A 80 -11.96 11.05 -13.71
N GLN A 81 -10.73 10.79 -13.26
CA GLN A 81 -10.06 9.52 -13.47
C GLN A 81 -10.23 8.63 -12.25
N LEU A 82 -10.37 7.32 -12.49
CA LEU A 82 -10.36 6.28 -11.47
C LEU A 82 -9.21 5.32 -11.78
N LEU A 83 -8.43 5.00 -10.76
CA LEU A 83 -7.38 4.00 -10.81
C LEU A 83 -7.93 2.67 -10.30
N ALA A 84 -7.72 1.60 -11.03
CA ALA A 84 -8.13 0.25 -10.65
C ALA A 84 -7.02 -0.76 -10.92
N LEU A 85 -6.99 -1.86 -10.15
CA LEU A 85 -6.08 -2.96 -10.43
C LEU A 85 -6.48 -3.67 -11.73
N THR A 86 -5.48 -4.00 -12.54
CA THR A 86 -5.63 -4.98 -13.61
C THR A 86 -5.61 -6.41 -13.05
N ALA A 87 -5.95 -7.41 -13.87
CA ALA A 87 -5.77 -8.82 -13.49
C ALA A 87 -4.30 -9.13 -13.12
N LYS A 88 -3.35 -8.54 -13.86
CA LYS A 88 -1.92 -8.62 -13.59
C LYS A 88 -1.56 -7.96 -12.25
N GLY A 89 -2.15 -6.81 -11.94
CA GLY A 89 -1.94 -6.13 -10.66
C GLY A 89 -2.45 -6.94 -9.47
N ARG A 90 -3.65 -7.51 -9.57
CA ARG A 90 -4.18 -8.42 -8.54
C ARG A 90 -3.30 -9.64 -8.33
N GLN A 91 -2.82 -10.25 -9.41
CA GLN A 91 -1.91 -11.39 -9.33
C GLN A 91 -0.58 -10.99 -8.68
N LYS A 92 -0.02 -9.83 -9.05
CA LYS A 92 1.22 -9.30 -8.47
C LYS A 92 1.08 -9.07 -6.97
N LEU A 93 -0.02 -8.45 -6.54
CA LEU A 93 -0.29 -8.21 -5.12
C LEU A 93 -0.41 -9.52 -4.34
N ARG A 94 -1.18 -10.50 -4.86
CA ARG A 94 -1.29 -11.83 -4.23
C ARG A 94 0.05 -12.55 -4.08
N ARG A 95 0.92 -12.46 -5.09
CA ARG A 95 2.26 -13.08 -5.05
C ARG A 95 3.21 -12.35 -4.09
N ALA A 96 3.06 -11.04 -3.93
CA ALA A 96 3.87 -10.25 -3.01
C ALA A 96 3.43 -10.41 -1.54
N ALA A 97 2.19 -10.80 -1.28
CA ALA A 97 1.64 -10.86 0.08
C ALA A 97 2.46 -11.76 1.03
N PRO A 98 2.86 -13.01 0.68
CA PRO A 98 3.67 -13.82 1.57
C PRO A 98 5.01 -13.17 1.93
N GLU A 99 5.65 -12.51 0.98
CA GLU A 99 6.93 -11.81 1.19
C GLU A 99 6.75 -10.59 2.08
N PHE A 100 5.67 -9.84 1.89
CA PHE A 100 5.32 -8.72 2.74
C PHE A 100 5.12 -9.17 4.19
N PHE A 101 4.30 -10.19 4.44
CA PHE A 101 4.06 -10.68 5.80
C PHE A 101 5.30 -11.31 6.44
N ARG A 102 6.12 -12.01 5.67
CA ARG A 102 7.41 -12.52 6.16
C ARG A 102 8.33 -11.38 6.59
N SER A 103 8.42 -10.32 5.81
CA SER A 103 9.23 -9.16 6.12
C SER A 103 8.71 -8.39 7.34
N VAL A 104 7.38 -8.27 7.49
CA VAL A 104 6.76 -7.71 8.71
C VAL A 104 7.14 -8.55 9.94
N ALA A 105 7.02 -9.87 9.85
CA ALA A 105 7.39 -10.76 10.97
C ALA A 105 8.87 -10.56 11.31
N GLN A 106 9.75 -10.74 10.36
CA GLN A 106 11.19 -10.71 10.56
C GLN A 106 11.72 -9.38 11.12
N HIS A 107 11.20 -8.26 10.63
CA HIS A 107 11.72 -6.93 10.98
C HIS A 107 10.93 -6.20 12.05
N PHE A 108 9.76 -6.73 12.43
CA PHE A 108 8.90 -6.08 13.40
C PHE A 108 8.27 -7.06 14.39
N ALA A 109 7.38 -7.96 13.95
CA ALA A 109 6.54 -8.73 14.86
C ALA A 109 7.34 -9.72 15.73
N ASP A 110 8.39 -10.36 15.19
CA ASP A 110 9.23 -11.31 15.93
C ASP A 110 10.05 -10.66 17.07
N HIS A 111 10.11 -9.33 17.10
CA HIS A 111 10.76 -8.56 18.16
C HIS A 111 9.81 -8.12 19.27
N LEU A 112 8.53 -8.47 19.17
CA LEU A 112 7.49 -8.08 20.13
C LEU A 112 7.00 -9.32 20.90
N THR A 113 6.72 -9.13 22.17
CA THR A 113 5.97 -10.10 22.94
C THR A 113 4.49 -10.06 22.53
N GLU A 114 3.73 -11.13 22.81
CA GLU A 114 2.29 -11.21 22.54
C GLU A 114 1.54 -10.00 23.13
N ARG A 115 1.85 -9.66 24.39
CA ARG A 115 1.24 -8.52 25.09
C ARG A 115 1.54 -7.16 24.40
N GLU A 116 2.75 -6.96 23.90
CA GLU A 116 3.12 -5.75 23.16
C GLU A 116 2.38 -5.69 21.82
N THR A 117 2.27 -6.81 21.12
CA THR A 117 1.51 -6.92 19.88
C THR A 117 0.04 -6.55 20.08
N GLU A 118 -0.62 -7.12 21.08
CA GLU A 118 -2.01 -6.80 21.44
C GLU A 118 -2.20 -5.34 21.81
N THR A 119 -1.26 -4.79 22.60
CA THR A 119 -1.28 -3.38 23.02
C THR A 119 -1.17 -2.45 21.83
N LEU A 120 -0.25 -2.71 20.93
CA LEU A 120 -0.05 -1.92 19.70
C LEU A 120 -1.26 -2.02 18.77
N ALA A 121 -1.77 -3.22 18.52
CA ALA A 121 -2.95 -3.42 17.69
C ALA A 121 -4.14 -2.60 18.21
N SER A 122 -4.45 -2.73 19.50
CA SER A 122 -5.52 -1.97 20.15
C SER A 122 -5.30 -0.45 20.09
N ALA A 123 -4.06 0.00 20.24
CA ALA A 123 -3.74 1.42 20.15
C ALA A 123 -3.96 1.95 18.72
N PHE A 124 -3.51 1.23 17.69
CA PHE A 124 -3.71 1.62 16.30
C PHE A 124 -5.18 1.61 15.89
N GLU A 125 -5.98 0.64 16.37
CA GLU A 125 -7.42 0.61 16.13
C GLU A 125 -8.11 1.86 16.69
N ARG A 126 -7.76 2.27 17.91
CA ARG A 126 -8.32 3.49 18.52
C ARG A 126 -7.91 4.75 17.75
N ILE A 127 -6.65 4.84 17.31
CA ILE A 127 -6.16 5.98 16.50
C ILE A 127 -6.92 6.04 15.16
N ALA A 128 -7.02 4.93 14.47
CA ALA A 128 -7.74 4.86 13.20
C ALA A 128 -9.24 5.17 13.33
N ALA A 129 -9.86 4.81 14.45
CA ALA A 129 -11.26 5.15 14.73
C ALA A 129 -11.45 6.65 15.02
N ALA A 130 -10.46 7.31 15.63
CA ALA A 130 -10.50 8.74 15.92
C ALA A 130 -10.36 9.60 14.65
N ASP A 131 -9.54 9.15 13.70
CA ASP A 131 -9.27 9.87 12.45
C ASP A 131 -10.46 9.81 11.44
N ARG A 132 -11.40 8.87 11.62
CA ARG A 132 -12.60 8.74 10.77
C ARG A 132 -13.76 9.65 11.18
N ARG A 133 -13.60 10.47 12.22
CA ARG A 133 -14.62 11.40 12.73
C ARG A 133 -14.39 12.82 12.23
#